data_6310216d68ea1a7d000102b1bda79976
#
_entry.id   6310216d68ea1a7d000102b1bda79976
#
_cell.length_a   1.000
_cell.length_b   1.000
_cell.length_c   1.000
_cell.angle_alpha   90.00
_cell.angle_beta   90.00
_cell.angle_gamma   90.00
#
_symmetry.space_group_name_H-M   'P 1'
#
loop_
_entity.id
_entity.type
_entity.pdbx_description
1 polymer ?
#
loop_
_entity_poly.entity_id
_entity_poly.type
_entity_poly.pdbx_seq_one_letter_code
_entity_poly.pdbx_strand_id
1 'polypeptide(L)'
;MLFRSTEYVYTPDSNQNYWTQLFLSLGVDVVIGTHPHVLEPVEVVSDTKGHEMLVYYSLGNFVSNQDQKPRMIGGMAKMTLVKDETGCYVKNYNLTPVITQKLFGQKAITTYKLSDYTESLASGNAIRNDSGCSDFSLSYCQTLVKQILGDDYDESTSELNVSLHPDGLVKDTSATESSSSAK
;
A
#
# COMPACT_ATOMS: atom_id res chain seq x y z
N MET A 1 -3.82 12.85 5.23
CA MET A 1 -4.43 12.83 6.58
C MET A 1 -3.79 11.69 7.36
N LEU A 2 -3.33 11.94 8.60
CA LEU A 2 -2.71 10.90 9.43
C LEU A 2 -3.83 10.10 10.12
N PHE A 3 -3.97 8.84 9.77
CA PHE A 3 -4.73 7.91 10.59
C PHE A 3 -3.97 7.70 11.90
N ARG A 4 -4.61 7.89 13.03
CA ARG A 4 -4.12 7.30 14.29
C ARG A 4 -4.65 5.86 14.32
N SER A 5 -3.79 4.93 14.01
CA SER A 5 -4.05 3.49 14.05
C SER A 5 -3.20 2.82 15.13
N THR A 6 -3.43 1.55 15.36
CA THR A 6 -2.59 0.74 16.25
C THR A 6 -1.22 0.54 15.60
N GLU A 7 -0.16 0.90 16.31
CA GLU A 7 1.21 0.70 15.81
C GLU A 7 1.55 -0.80 15.75
N TYR A 8 2.33 -1.16 14.71
CA TYR A 8 2.95 -2.48 14.55
C TYR A 8 1.98 -3.64 14.30
N VAL A 9 0.79 -3.34 13.80
CA VAL A 9 -0.20 -4.33 13.36
C VAL A 9 -0.27 -4.33 11.84
N TYR A 10 -0.38 -5.51 11.22
CA TYR A 10 -0.36 -5.66 9.75
C TYR A 10 -1.75 -5.62 9.10
N THR A 11 -2.79 -5.50 9.90
CA THR A 11 -4.17 -5.46 9.43
C THR A 11 -4.82 -4.16 9.88
N PRO A 12 -5.66 -3.55 9.03
CA PRO A 12 -6.36 -2.33 9.38
C PRO A 12 -7.18 -2.48 10.66
N ASP A 13 -7.04 -1.54 11.58
CA ASP A 13 -7.80 -1.52 12.82
C ASP A 13 -9.19 -0.88 12.64
N SER A 14 -10.00 -0.89 13.70
CA SER A 14 -11.36 -0.33 13.67
C SER A 14 -11.40 1.16 13.35
N ASN A 15 -10.36 1.91 13.73
CA ASN A 15 -10.27 3.35 13.47
C ASN A 15 -9.94 3.61 12.00
N GLN A 16 -9.01 2.84 11.40
CA GLN A 16 -8.73 2.91 9.97
C GLN A 16 -9.98 2.54 9.16
N ASN A 17 -10.67 1.47 9.53
CA ASN A 17 -11.92 1.07 8.88
C ASN A 17 -13.02 2.13 8.97
N TYR A 18 -13.19 2.77 10.12
CA TYR A 18 -14.14 3.88 10.29
C TYR A 18 -13.83 5.04 9.34
N TRP A 19 -12.57 5.50 9.29
CA TRP A 19 -12.17 6.59 8.41
C TRP A 19 -12.26 6.21 6.93
N THR A 20 -11.95 4.97 6.57
CA THR A 20 -12.11 4.45 5.21
C THR A 20 -13.56 4.58 4.75
N GLN A 21 -14.52 4.12 5.56
CA GLN A 21 -15.94 4.22 5.23
C GLN A 21 -16.41 5.68 5.15
N LEU A 22 -15.95 6.53 6.06
CA LEU A 22 -16.27 7.96 6.02
C LEU A 22 -15.76 8.62 4.74
N PHE A 23 -14.49 8.41 4.35
CA PHE A 23 -13.91 8.98 3.14
C PHE A 23 -14.60 8.47 1.88
N LEU A 24 -14.90 7.18 1.81
CA LEU A 24 -15.68 6.59 0.73
C LEU A 24 -17.04 7.28 0.59
N SER A 25 -17.75 7.49 1.69
CA SER A 25 -19.06 8.18 1.71
C SER A 25 -19.01 9.64 1.28
N LEU A 26 -17.84 10.28 1.40
CA LEU A 26 -17.57 11.66 0.99
C LEU A 26 -17.07 11.78 -0.46
N GLY A 27 -16.95 10.66 -1.19
CA GLY A 27 -16.50 10.62 -2.58
C GLY A 27 -14.99 10.84 -2.75
N VAL A 28 -14.18 10.40 -1.78
CA VAL A 28 -12.72 10.41 -1.90
C VAL A 28 -12.27 9.26 -2.79
N ASP A 29 -11.37 9.52 -3.75
CA ASP A 29 -10.90 8.52 -4.72
C ASP A 29 -9.66 7.77 -4.23
N VAL A 30 -8.80 8.39 -3.43
CA VAL A 30 -7.54 7.81 -2.96
C VAL A 30 -7.23 8.20 -1.52
N VAL A 31 -6.86 7.22 -0.72
CA VAL A 31 -6.33 7.41 0.64
C VAL A 31 -4.94 6.78 0.74
N ILE A 32 -3.98 7.54 1.28
CA ILE A 32 -2.64 7.04 1.59
C ILE A 32 -2.44 7.19 3.10
N GLY A 33 -2.46 6.06 3.80
CA GLY A 33 -2.27 5.97 5.24
C GLY A 33 -0.81 5.85 5.62
N THR A 34 -0.52 6.31 6.83
CA THR A 34 0.78 6.19 7.51
C THR A 34 0.50 6.10 9.01
N HIS A 35 1.45 5.80 9.81
CA HIS A 35 1.43 5.77 11.28
C HIS A 35 1.76 4.40 11.87
N PRO A 36 1.26 3.25 11.38
CA PRO A 36 1.57 1.93 11.99
C PRO A 36 3.05 1.58 12.01
N HIS A 37 3.90 2.27 11.25
CA HIS A 37 5.33 1.98 11.09
C HIS A 37 5.65 0.60 10.51
N VAL A 38 4.65 -0.09 10.02
CA VAL A 38 4.74 -1.34 9.24
C VAL A 38 3.89 -1.21 7.99
N LEU A 39 4.22 -2.01 6.98
CA LEU A 39 3.40 -2.13 5.78
C LEU A 39 2.05 -2.76 6.15
N GLU A 40 0.97 -2.27 5.57
CA GLU A 40 -0.38 -2.82 5.64
C GLU A 40 -0.94 -3.03 4.24
N PRO A 41 -2.06 -3.75 4.08
CA PRO A 41 -2.66 -4.04 2.78
C PRO A 41 -2.97 -2.80 1.93
N VAL A 42 -3.10 -3.03 0.63
CA VAL A 42 -3.65 -2.09 -0.34
C VAL A 42 -4.96 -2.67 -0.84
N GLU A 43 -6.03 -1.90 -0.79
CA GLU A 43 -7.37 -2.36 -1.16
C GLU A 43 -8.10 -1.33 -2.02
N VAL A 44 -8.99 -1.80 -2.86
CA VAL A 44 -10.02 -0.98 -3.49
C VAL A 44 -11.34 -1.27 -2.79
N VAL A 45 -11.92 -0.25 -2.21
CA VAL A 45 -13.22 -0.33 -1.54
C VAL A 45 -14.28 0.38 -2.36
N SER A 46 -15.51 -0.16 -2.39
CA SER A 46 -16.60 0.38 -3.20
C SER A 46 -17.82 0.67 -2.35
N ASP A 47 -18.57 1.71 -2.72
CA ASP A 47 -19.89 1.98 -2.14
C ASP A 47 -21.01 1.31 -2.93
N THR A 48 -22.24 1.42 -2.44
CA THR A 48 -23.43 0.86 -3.09
C THR A 48 -23.84 1.59 -4.37
N LYS A 49 -23.20 2.71 -4.70
CA LYS A 49 -23.46 3.52 -5.91
C LYS A 49 -22.43 3.27 -7.01
N GLY A 50 -21.44 2.37 -6.75
CA GLY A 50 -20.37 2.04 -7.69
C GLY A 50 -19.19 3.00 -7.64
N HIS A 51 -19.09 3.90 -6.63
CA HIS A 51 -17.88 4.67 -6.41
C HIS A 51 -16.80 3.79 -5.80
N GLU A 52 -15.59 3.86 -6.35
CA GLU A 52 -14.42 3.10 -5.93
C GLU A 52 -13.36 4.03 -5.33
N MET A 53 -12.75 3.60 -4.23
CA MET A 53 -11.67 4.32 -3.56
C MET A 53 -10.48 3.40 -3.33
N LEU A 54 -9.30 3.81 -3.82
CA LEU A 54 -8.04 3.13 -3.57
C LEU A 54 -7.50 3.51 -2.17
N VAL A 55 -7.19 2.52 -1.35
CA VAL A 55 -6.70 2.71 0.01
C VAL A 55 -5.35 1.99 0.20
N TYR A 56 -4.30 2.75 0.44
CA TYR A 56 -3.06 2.25 1.03
C TYR A 56 -3.18 2.45 2.55
N TYR A 57 -3.46 1.41 3.31
CA TYR A 57 -3.71 1.53 4.76
C TYR A 57 -2.46 2.01 5.51
N SER A 58 -1.28 1.47 5.17
CA SER A 58 0.00 2.02 5.62
C SER A 58 1.11 1.68 4.63
N LEU A 59 1.90 2.68 4.28
CA LEU A 59 3.12 2.49 3.49
C LEU A 59 4.33 2.06 4.35
N GLY A 60 4.17 1.89 5.67
CA GLY A 60 5.29 1.58 6.56
C GLY A 60 6.34 2.68 6.58
N ASN A 61 7.60 2.29 6.79
CA ASN A 61 8.73 3.22 6.86
C ASN A 61 9.52 3.21 5.55
N PHE A 62 9.61 4.35 4.85
CA PHE A 62 10.51 4.49 3.71
C PHE A 62 11.99 4.50 4.13
N VAL A 63 12.29 5.19 5.22
CA VAL A 63 13.59 5.23 5.88
C VAL A 63 13.36 5.34 7.38
N SER A 64 14.05 4.53 8.19
CA SER A 64 13.79 4.49 9.62
C SER A 64 15.00 4.06 10.43
N ASN A 65 15.14 4.59 11.64
CA ASN A 65 16.09 4.11 12.63
C ASN A 65 15.43 3.25 13.73
N GLN A 66 14.28 2.69 13.46
CA GLN A 66 13.61 1.79 14.41
C GLN A 66 14.36 0.47 14.60
N ASP A 67 14.01 -0.28 15.65
CA ASP A 67 14.78 -1.37 16.23
C ASP A 67 14.14 -2.77 16.07
N GLN A 68 13.12 -2.89 15.22
CA GLN A 68 12.44 -4.16 14.96
C GLN A 68 12.43 -4.46 13.45
N LYS A 69 12.65 -5.73 13.11
CA LYS A 69 12.77 -6.17 11.71
C LYS A 69 11.57 -5.86 10.81
N PRO A 70 10.29 -5.97 11.26
CA PRO A 70 9.17 -5.61 10.38
C PRO A 70 9.13 -4.11 10.03
N ARG A 71 9.69 -3.26 10.88
CA ARG A 71 9.73 -1.81 10.70
C ARG A 71 10.81 -1.36 9.70
N MET A 72 11.62 -2.32 9.22
CA MET A 72 12.57 -2.09 8.13
C MET A 72 11.89 -2.20 6.76
N ILE A 73 10.64 -2.64 6.69
CA ILE A 73 9.89 -2.84 5.46
C ILE A 73 8.89 -1.70 5.28
N GLY A 74 8.89 -1.09 4.11
CA GLY A 74 7.93 -0.09 3.70
C GLY A 74 7.55 -0.25 2.24
N GLY A 75 6.84 0.73 1.68
CA GLY A 75 6.40 0.73 0.30
C GLY A 75 6.42 2.11 -0.34
N MET A 76 6.59 2.13 -1.66
CA MET A 76 6.37 3.31 -2.49
C MET A 76 5.09 3.09 -3.29
N ALA A 77 4.10 3.95 -3.07
CA ALA A 77 2.86 3.97 -3.84
C ALA A 77 3.07 4.71 -5.17
N LYS A 78 2.55 4.14 -6.25
CA LYS A 78 2.45 4.80 -7.55
C LYS A 78 1.07 4.51 -8.13
N MET A 79 0.45 5.50 -8.75
CA MET A 79 -0.84 5.34 -9.42
C MET A 79 -0.93 6.22 -10.67
N THR A 80 -1.78 5.83 -11.60
CA THR A 80 -2.14 6.64 -12.75
C THR A 80 -3.56 7.16 -12.55
N LEU A 81 -3.67 8.48 -12.43
CA LEU A 81 -4.95 9.17 -12.41
C LEU A 81 -5.29 9.61 -13.84
N VAL A 82 -6.51 9.34 -14.25
CA VAL A 82 -7.04 9.75 -15.55
C VAL A 82 -8.20 10.72 -15.32
N LYS A 83 -8.27 11.74 -16.17
CA LYS A 83 -9.42 12.63 -16.27
C LYS A 83 -9.93 12.60 -17.70
N ASP A 84 -11.20 12.26 -17.87
CA ASP A 84 -11.89 12.25 -19.14
C ASP A 84 -13.30 12.87 -19.02
N GLU A 85 -14.16 12.65 -20.00
CA GLU A 85 -15.53 13.16 -19.99
C GLU A 85 -16.41 12.51 -18.92
N THR A 86 -16.01 11.35 -18.37
CA THR A 86 -16.71 10.64 -17.29
C THR A 86 -16.34 11.15 -15.91
N GLY A 87 -15.17 11.79 -15.75
CA GLY A 87 -14.65 12.29 -14.48
C GLY A 87 -13.19 11.99 -14.26
N CYS A 88 -12.80 11.91 -12.97
CA CYS A 88 -11.46 11.49 -12.56
C CYS A 88 -11.54 10.10 -11.92
N TYR A 89 -10.56 9.24 -12.23
CA TYR A 89 -10.49 7.89 -11.66
C TYR A 89 -9.05 7.36 -11.62
N VAL A 90 -8.82 6.33 -10.81
CA VAL A 90 -7.56 5.59 -10.76
C VAL A 90 -7.58 4.51 -11.86
N LYS A 91 -6.73 4.63 -12.88
CA LYS A 91 -6.63 3.64 -13.95
C LYS A 91 -5.87 2.40 -13.52
N ASN A 92 -4.74 2.61 -12.87
CA ASN A 92 -3.92 1.54 -12.29
C ASN A 92 -3.18 2.03 -11.06
N TYR A 93 -2.75 1.10 -10.23
CA TYR A 93 -1.92 1.40 -9.08
C TYR A 93 -0.84 0.34 -8.88
N ASN A 94 0.19 0.74 -8.17
CA ASN A 94 1.36 -0.07 -7.86
C ASN A 94 1.78 0.16 -6.41
N LEU A 95 2.38 -0.84 -5.80
CA LEU A 95 3.18 -0.71 -4.61
C LEU A 95 4.51 -1.42 -4.83
N THR A 96 5.62 -0.69 -4.73
CA THR A 96 6.98 -1.23 -4.75
C THR A 96 7.49 -1.33 -3.33
N PRO A 97 7.67 -2.54 -2.76
CA PRO A 97 8.23 -2.71 -1.43
C PRO A 97 9.67 -2.22 -1.36
N VAL A 98 10.01 -1.61 -0.23
CA VAL A 98 11.35 -1.09 0.05
C VAL A 98 11.85 -1.57 1.40
N ILE A 99 13.17 -1.69 1.52
CA ILE A 99 13.86 -2.15 2.72
C ILE A 99 14.80 -1.06 3.22
N THR A 100 14.65 -0.69 4.48
CA THR A 100 15.61 0.17 5.18
C THR A 100 16.86 -0.62 5.53
N GLN A 101 18.01 -0.19 5.03
CA GLN A 101 19.33 -0.73 5.36
C GLN A 101 20.01 0.16 6.39
N LYS A 102 20.25 -0.36 7.57
CA LYS A 102 21.05 0.28 8.61
C LYS A 102 22.51 -0.19 8.47
N LEU A 103 23.46 0.75 8.36
CA LEU A 103 24.87 0.43 8.23
C LEU A 103 25.56 0.47 9.59
N PHE A 104 26.18 -0.65 9.97
CA PHE A 104 26.89 -0.78 11.24
C PHE A 104 28.08 0.19 11.31
N GLY A 105 28.20 0.90 12.41
CA GLY A 105 29.34 1.82 12.68
C GLY A 105 29.32 3.14 11.91
N GLN A 106 28.49 3.30 10.90
CA GLN A 106 28.50 4.51 10.04
C GLN A 106 27.39 5.51 10.37
N LYS A 107 26.44 5.17 11.25
CA LYS A 107 25.22 5.96 11.53
C LYS A 107 24.48 6.36 10.23
N ALA A 108 24.65 5.58 9.20
CA ALA A 108 24.03 5.80 7.89
C ALA A 108 22.86 4.84 7.71
N ILE A 109 21.80 5.36 7.13
CA ILE A 109 20.61 4.61 6.79
C ILE A 109 20.29 4.90 5.33
N THR A 110 19.99 3.86 4.55
CA THR A 110 19.60 3.98 3.14
C THR A 110 18.40 3.07 2.87
N THR A 111 17.79 3.23 1.70
CA THR A 111 16.62 2.46 1.29
C THR A 111 16.90 1.77 -0.03
N TYR A 112 16.55 0.50 -0.13
CA TYR A 112 16.62 -0.31 -1.34
C TYR A 112 15.23 -0.77 -1.74
N LYS A 113 14.96 -0.91 -3.02
CA LYS A 113 13.81 -1.71 -3.47
C LYS A 113 14.02 -3.16 -3.05
N LEU A 114 12.94 -3.87 -2.71
CA LEU A 114 13.03 -5.30 -2.39
C LEU A 114 13.60 -6.11 -3.55
N SER A 115 13.28 -5.75 -4.80
CA SER A 115 13.85 -6.36 -6.02
C SER A 115 15.38 -6.28 -6.12
N ASP A 116 15.97 -5.22 -5.55
CA ASP A 116 17.40 -4.95 -5.59
C ASP A 116 18.10 -5.37 -4.28
N TYR A 117 17.32 -5.84 -3.29
CA TYR A 117 17.83 -6.22 -1.98
C TYR A 117 18.38 -7.66 -2.03
N THR A 118 19.58 -7.85 -1.52
CA THR A 118 20.28 -9.14 -1.59
C THR A 118 20.46 -9.76 -0.20
N GLU A 119 20.70 -11.07 -0.13
CA GLU A 119 21.02 -11.73 1.13
C GLU A 119 22.30 -11.17 1.77
N SER A 120 23.27 -10.73 0.96
CA SER A 120 24.47 -10.05 1.47
C SER A 120 24.12 -8.72 2.15
N LEU A 121 23.22 -7.93 1.59
CA LEU A 121 22.72 -6.71 2.22
C LEU A 121 21.96 -7.03 3.52
N ALA A 122 21.07 -8.01 3.49
CA ALA A 122 20.30 -8.44 4.66
C ALA A 122 21.21 -8.90 5.81
N SER A 123 22.20 -9.72 5.51
CA SER A 123 23.19 -10.22 6.48
C SER A 123 24.04 -9.08 7.07
N GLY A 124 24.31 -8.03 6.30
CA GLY A 124 25.04 -6.83 6.71
C GLY A 124 24.18 -5.75 7.35
N ASN A 125 22.86 -5.96 7.46
CA ASN A 125 21.96 -4.97 8.07
C ASN A 125 22.16 -4.92 9.59
N ALA A 126 22.45 -3.73 10.12
CA ALA A 126 22.71 -3.55 11.55
C ALA A 126 21.49 -3.84 12.44
N ILE A 127 20.27 -3.92 11.88
CA ILE A 127 19.07 -4.38 12.60
C ILE A 127 19.27 -5.75 13.25
N ARG A 128 20.12 -6.62 12.68
CA ARG A 128 20.42 -7.95 13.21
C ARG A 128 21.06 -7.94 14.60
N ASN A 129 21.60 -6.78 15.02
CA ASN A 129 22.15 -6.59 16.36
C ASN A 129 21.10 -6.19 17.39
N ASP A 130 19.91 -5.78 16.94
CA ASP A 130 18.82 -5.42 17.83
C ASP A 130 18.12 -6.69 18.36
N SER A 131 17.52 -6.60 19.54
CA SER A 131 16.91 -7.75 20.23
C SER A 131 15.81 -8.39 19.39
N GLY A 132 15.88 -9.71 19.18
CA GLY A 132 14.91 -10.48 18.40
C GLY A 132 15.01 -10.31 16.89
N CYS A 133 16.10 -9.69 16.38
CA CYS A 133 16.25 -9.38 14.96
C CYS A 133 17.40 -10.15 14.27
N SER A 134 18.09 -11.08 14.96
CA SER A 134 19.26 -11.80 14.43
C SER A 134 18.97 -12.66 13.20
N ASP A 135 17.72 -13.04 12.99
CA ASP A 135 17.22 -13.83 11.85
C ASP A 135 16.71 -12.96 10.68
N PHE A 136 16.92 -11.63 10.72
CA PHE A 136 16.58 -10.77 9.60
C PHE A 136 17.33 -11.20 8.34
N SER A 137 16.59 -11.44 7.25
CA SER A 137 17.09 -12.03 6.00
C SER A 137 16.27 -11.53 4.82
N LEU A 138 16.76 -11.72 3.61
CA LEU A 138 15.99 -11.46 2.39
C LEU A 138 14.69 -12.28 2.37
N SER A 139 14.78 -13.57 2.69
CA SER A 139 13.62 -14.47 2.76
C SER A 139 12.57 -13.98 3.78
N TYR A 140 13.00 -13.46 4.94
CA TYR A 140 12.08 -12.85 5.90
C TYR A 140 11.31 -11.67 5.28
N CYS A 141 12.02 -10.78 4.58
CA CYS A 141 11.39 -9.62 3.94
C CYS A 141 10.39 -10.04 2.85
N GLN A 142 10.77 -10.96 1.99
CA GLN A 142 9.90 -11.48 0.92
C GLN A 142 8.65 -12.16 1.47
N THR A 143 8.80 -13.02 2.47
CA THR A 143 7.68 -13.73 3.10
C THR A 143 6.71 -12.76 3.74
N LEU A 144 7.20 -11.76 4.50
CA LEU A 144 6.32 -10.81 5.17
C LEU A 144 5.58 -9.91 4.16
N VAL A 145 6.26 -9.44 3.13
CA VAL A 145 5.63 -8.65 2.06
C VAL A 145 4.53 -9.43 1.36
N LYS A 146 4.79 -10.69 0.98
CA LYS A 146 3.78 -11.58 0.36
C LYS A 146 2.58 -11.82 1.28
N GLN A 147 2.85 -12.03 2.57
CA GLN A 147 1.78 -12.23 3.56
C GLN A 147 0.87 -11.00 3.68
N ILE A 148 1.44 -9.78 3.61
CA ILE A 148 0.69 -8.53 3.76
C ILE A 148 -0.05 -8.14 2.49
N LEU A 149 0.61 -8.23 1.33
CA LEU A 149 0.07 -7.77 0.05
C LEU A 149 -0.80 -8.82 -0.66
N GLY A 150 -0.72 -10.10 -0.23
CA GLY A 150 -1.59 -11.15 -0.72
C GLY A 150 -1.34 -11.55 -2.17
N ASP A 151 -2.40 -11.96 -2.87
CA ASP A 151 -2.31 -12.60 -4.18
C ASP A 151 -1.95 -11.63 -5.32
N ASP A 152 -2.28 -10.35 -5.17
CA ASP A 152 -1.95 -9.31 -6.15
C ASP A 152 -0.44 -8.96 -6.19
N TYR A 153 0.34 -9.45 -5.22
CA TYR A 153 1.79 -9.27 -5.18
C TYR A 153 2.49 -10.32 -6.04
N ASP A 154 3.21 -9.85 -7.05
CA ASP A 154 4.02 -10.69 -7.93
C ASP A 154 5.45 -10.83 -7.36
N GLU A 155 5.77 -12.02 -6.88
CA GLU A 155 7.08 -12.34 -6.31
C GLU A 155 8.21 -12.30 -7.35
N SER A 156 7.92 -12.50 -8.64
CA SER A 156 8.91 -12.50 -9.71
C SER A 156 9.43 -11.08 -10.01
N THR A 157 8.59 -10.08 -9.88
CA THR A 157 8.92 -8.67 -10.05
C THR A 157 9.18 -7.96 -8.73
N SER A 158 8.80 -8.58 -7.61
CA SER A 158 8.76 -7.97 -6.27
C SER A 158 7.93 -6.69 -6.24
N GLU A 159 6.80 -6.67 -6.92
CA GLU A 159 5.87 -5.53 -7.00
C GLU A 159 4.41 -5.99 -6.92
N LEU A 160 3.55 -5.11 -6.43
CA LEU A 160 2.11 -5.20 -6.61
C LEU A 160 1.73 -4.27 -7.75
N ASN A 161 1.10 -4.80 -8.81
CA ASN A 161 0.64 -4.04 -9.97
C ASN A 161 -0.80 -4.43 -10.32
N VAL A 162 -1.72 -3.50 -10.18
CA VAL A 162 -3.14 -3.75 -10.46
C VAL A 162 -3.67 -2.74 -11.48
N SER A 163 -4.36 -3.25 -12.49
CA SER A 163 -5.08 -2.44 -13.48
C SER A 163 -6.58 -2.51 -13.15
N LEU A 164 -7.16 -1.39 -12.73
CA LEU A 164 -8.58 -1.31 -12.39
C LEU A 164 -9.43 -1.08 -13.64
N HIS A 165 -9.01 -0.17 -14.50
CA HIS A 165 -9.75 0.23 -15.69
C HIS A 165 -8.82 0.21 -16.92
N PRO A 166 -8.47 -1.00 -17.45
CA PRO A 166 -7.52 -1.11 -18.55
C PRO A 166 -8.01 -0.39 -19.81
N ASP A 167 -9.35 -0.36 -20.05
CA ASP A 167 -9.98 0.24 -21.24
C ASP A 167 -10.69 1.59 -20.95
N GLY A 168 -10.50 2.16 -19.75
CA GLY A 168 -11.25 3.32 -19.27
C GLY A 168 -12.57 2.95 -18.60
N LEU A 169 -13.18 3.91 -17.88
CA LEU A 169 -14.52 3.71 -17.31
C LEU A 169 -15.56 3.68 -18.43
N VAL A 170 -16.25 2.56 -18.58
CA VAL A 170 -17.45 2.48 -19.41
C VAL A 170 -18.62 3.01 -18.60
N LYS A 171 -19.16 4.18 -18.96
CA LYS A 171 -20.44 4.61 -18.40
C LYS A 171 -21.51 3.58 -18.73
N ASP A 172 -22.13 3.03 -17.70
CA ASP A 172 -23.37 2.28 -17.87
C ASP A 172 -24.47 3.29 -18.22
N THR A 173 -24.74 3.48 -19.53
CA THR A 173 -25.74 4.40 -20.07
C THR A 173 -27.17 3.85 -19.93
N SER A 174 -27.39 2.80 -19.14
CA SER A 174 -28.71 2.15 -19.01
C SER A 174 -29.69 2.79 -18.03
N ALA A 175 -29.34 3.94 -17.41
CA ALA A 175 -30.16 4.57 -16.37
C ALA A 175 -30.83 5.91 -16.76
N THR A 176 -31.00 6.21 -18.04
CA THR A 176 -31.69 7.48 -18.44
C THR A 176 -32.60 7.29 -19.66
N GLU A 177 -33.61 6.41 -19.55
CA GLU A 177 -34.80 6.50 -20.40
C GLU A 177 -36.03 5.94 -19.65
N SER A 178 -36.57 6.67 -18.68
CA SER A 178 -37.96 6.51 -18.27
C SER A 178 -38.45 7.70 -17.44
N SER A 179 -38.61 8.86 -18.08
CA SER A 179 -39.60 9.86 -17.64
C SER A 179 -39.81 10.96 -18.69
N SER A 180 -40.39 10.60 -19.81
CA SER A 180 -41.12 11.61 -20.60
C SER A 180 -42.17 10.92 -21.44
N SER A 181 -43.33 10.57 -20.83
CA SER A 181 -44.63 10.51 -21.49
C SER A 181 -45.72 10.31 -20.44
N ALA A 182 -46.24 11.39 -19.94
CA ALA A 182 -47.65 11.46 -19.55
C ALA A 182 -48.09 12.94 -19.61
N LYS A 183 -49.06 13.13 -20.46
CA LYS A 183 -49.80 14.32 -20.73
C LYS A 183 -50.33 15.03 -19.48
#